data_14d068d41e337463648055a005a18aac
#
_entry.id   14d068d41e337463648055a005a18aac
#
_cell.length_a   1.000
_cell.length_b   1.000
_cell.length_c   1.000
_cell.angle_alpha   90.00
_cell.angle_beta   90.00
_cell.angle_gamma   90.00
#
_symmetry.space_group_name_H-M   'P 1'
#
loop_
_entity.id
_entity.type
_entity.pdbx_description
1 polymer ?
#
loop_
_entity_poly.entity_id
_entity_poly.type
_entity_poly.pdbx_seq_one_letter_code
_entity_poly.pdbx_strand_id
1 'polypeptide(L)'
;MLRIAQEALTFDDVLIVPGHSEVLPHTANLQTRLTRKVNLNIPLISAAMDTVSEARLAIALAQEGGIGFIHKNMSAEQQAEHVRQVKKYESGVVSDPVTVKSDATIGAVNEMSQQLGYSGFPVVDDANNLIGIVTGRDLRFETHLDDPISTVMTPKERLVTVKSGESSERVLELMHEHRIEKILVVDDAFKLQGLITVKDFQKAENKPNACKDELGRLRVGAAVSVGPGTDERIAGLVEAGVDVLLIDTSHGHSQGVIDRVKKVRADYPDVQLIAGNVATAAGAKALAEAGVDAVKVGIGPGSICTTRIVTGCGVPQITAISDAVDAVAGMDIPVIADGGIRFSGDIVKALVAGASCVMVGSMLAGTEEAPGEVELYQGRYYKSYRGMGSLGAMNQSNGSSDRYFQDSKNAEKLVPEGIEGRVAYKGPIANIIHQQMGGLRSAMGLTGCATIAELNTKPQFVKVTAAGMGESHVHDVSITKEAPNYRLG
;
A
#
# COMPACT_ATOMS: atom_id res chain seq x y z
N MET A 1 -38.07 15.82 21.98
CA MET A 1 -38.29 14.62 21.16
C MET A 1 -36.91 14.07 20.73
N LEU A 2 -36.64 12.78 20.97
CA LEU A 2 -35.39 12.15 20.52
C LEU A 2 -35.37 12.09 18.98
N ARG A 3 -34.28 12.56 18.36
CA ARG A 3 -34.11 12.60 16.88
C ARG A 3 -33.20 11.43 16.46
N ILE A 4 -33.81 10.27 16.23
CA ILE A 4 -33.12 9.10 15.69
C ILE A 4 -33.20 9.15 14.16
N ALA A 5 -32.05 9.18 13.46
CA ALA A 5 -32.00 9.21 12.00
C ALA A 5 -32.32 7.83 11.41
N GLN A 6 -31.67 6.78 11.92
CA GLN A 6 -31.84 5.40 11.45
C GLN A 6 -31.28 4.39 12.47
N GLU A 7 -31.62 3.12 12.29
CA GLU A 7 -30.94 1.99 12.91
C GLU A 7 -29.69 1.67 12.05
N ALA A 8 -28.52 1.49 12.70
CA ALA A 8 -27.27 1.30 11.98
C ALA A 8 -26.57 0.00 12.39
N LEU A 9 -25.97 -0.69 11.41
CA LEU A 9 -25.42 -2.02 11.52
C LEU A 9 -23.90 -2.01 11.33
N THR A 10 -23.20 -2.86 12.09
CA THR A 10 -21.77 -3.16 11.91
C THR A 10 -21.56 -4.60 11.39
N PHE A 11 -20.31 -5.02 11.24
CA PHE A 11 -19.97 -6.35 10.71
C PHE A 11 -20.57 -7.50 11.52
N ASP A 12 -20.68 -7.37 12.85
CA ASP A 12 -21.22 -8.42 13.73
C ASP A 12 -22.76 -8.49 13.75
N ASP A 13 -23.43 -7.50 13.15
CA ASP A 13 -24.89 -7.48 13.08
C ASP A 13 -25.45 -8.23 11.86
N VAL A 14 -24.63 -8.64 10.94
CA VAL A 14 -25.06 -9.22 9.67
C VAL A 14 -24.25 -10.46 9.27
N LEU A 15 -24.90 -11.38 8.55
CA LEU A 15 -24.26 -12.44 7.76
C LEU A 15 -24.73 -12.35 6.31
N ILE A 16 -23.94 -12.91 5.40
CA ILE A 16 -24.25 -12.95 3.96
C ILE A 16 -25.01 -14.25 3.68
N VAL A 17 -26.14 -14.14 2.98
CA VAL A 17 -26.95 -15.30 2.60
C VAL A 17 -26.23 -16.07 1.50
N PRO A 18 -25.98 -17.38 1.66
CA PRO A 18 -25.44 -18.22 0.59
C PRO A 18 -26.39 -18.31 -0.61
N GLY A 19 -25.82 -18.43 -1.80
CA GLY A 19 -26.59 -18.54 -3.04
C GLY A 19 -26.21 -19.78 -3.85
N HIS A 20 -26.97 -20.05 -4.92
CA HIS A 20 -26.59 -21.04 -5.92
C HIS A 20 -25.25 -20.65 -6.54
N SER A 21 -24.34 -21.59 -6.70
CA SER A 21 -22.99 -21.30 -7.20
C SER A 21 -22.50 -22.35 -8.19
N GLU A 22 -21.95 -21.85 -9.29
CA GLU A 22 -21.11 -22.59 -10.23
C GLU A 22 -19.66 -22.10 -10.18
N VAL A 23 -19.34 -21.22 -9.21
CA VAL A 23 -18.03 -20.60 -9.05
C VAL A 23 -17.16 -21.41 -8.08
N LEU A 24 -16.02 -21.89 -8.54
CA LEU A 24 -15.01 -22.50 -7.67
C LEU A 24 -14.13 -21.39 -7.05
N PRO A 25 -13.76 -21.50 -5.75
CA PRO A 25 -12.99 -20.45 -5.08
C PRO A 25 -11.71 -20.04 -5.83
N HIS A 26 -11.00 -20.97 -6.45
CA HIS A 26 -9.74 -20.69 -7.16
C HIS A 26 -9.96 -19.98 -8.52
N THR A 27 -11.17 -19.99 -9.09
CA THR A 27 -11.48 -19.30 -10.35
C THR A 27 -12.02 -17.90 -10.15
N ALA A 28 -12.34 -17.51 -8.91
CA ALA A 28 -12.86 -16.18 -8.60
C ALA A 28 -11.83 -15.08 -8.90
N ASN A 29 -12.24 -14.04 -9.61
CA ASN A 29 -11.42 -12.88 -9.93
C ASN A 29 -11.55 -11.81 -8.83
N LEU A 30 -10.43 -11.46 -8.19
CA LEU A 30 -10.36 -10.48 -7.09
C LEU A 30 -10.04 -9.06 -7.56
N GLN A 31 -9.89 -8.83 -8.85
CA GLN A 31 -9.62 -7.49 -9.39
C GLN A 31 -10.74 -6.52 -9.02
N THR A 32 -10.33 -5.32 -8.65
CA THR A 32 -11.25 -4.26 -8.23
C THR A 32 -10.69 -2.88 -8.56
N ARG A 33 -11.51 -1.85 -8.38
CA ARG A 33 -11.14 -0.46 -8.58
C ARG A 33 -10.77 0.20 -7.25
N LEU A 34 -9.62 0.89 -7.22
CA LEU A 34 -9.24 1.76 -6.11
C LEU A 34 -9.74 3.18 -6.33
N THR A 35 -9.53 3.70 -7.53
CA THR A 35 -9.95 5.04 -7.97
C THR A 35 -10.55 4.95 -9.37
N ARG A 36 -10.88 6.07 -9.98
CA ARG A 36 -11.39 6.10 -11.37
C ARG A 36 -10.44 5.44 -12.37
N LYS A 37 -9.11 5.60 -12.18
CA LYS A 37 -8.09 5.15 -13.13
C LYS A 37 -7.16 4.06 -12.58
N VAL A 38 -7.16 3.78 -11.28
CA VAL A 38 -6.29 2.79 -10.66
C VAL A 38 -7.07 1.54 -10.29
N ASN A 39 -6.65 0.41 -10.85
CA ASN A 39 -7.15 -0.92 -10.50
C ASN A 39 -6.17 -1.63 -9.56
N LEU A 40 -6.71 -2.51 -8.72
CA LEU A 40 -5.97 -3.43 -7.87
C LEU A 40 -6.27 -4.88 -8.28
N ASN A 41 -5.33 -5.79 -8.07
CA ASN A 41 -5.51 -7.21 -8.33
C ASN A 41 -6.11 -7.97 -7.12
N ILE A 42 -6.09 -7.36 -5.93
CA ILE A 42 -6.83 -7.77 -4.73
C ILE A 42 -7.45 -6.55 -4.04
N PRO A 43 -8.62 -6.67 -3.39
CA PRO A 43 -9.32 -5.53 -2.80
C PRO A 43 -8.76 -5.11 -1.43
N LEU A 44 -7.42 -5.05 -1.29
CA LEU A 44 -6.75 -4.80 -0.01
C LEU A 44 -5.76 -3.65 -0.11
N ILE A 45 -5.89 -2.68 0.82
CA ILE A 45 -4.96 -1.57 0.94
C ILE A 45 -4.49 -1.39 2.40
N SER A 46 -3.27 -0.90 2.61
CA SER A 46 -2.76 -0.67 3.96
C SER A 46 -3.08 0.72 4.48
N ALA A 47 -3.39 0.82 5.78
CA ALA A 47 -3.66 2.09 6.44
C ALA A 47 -2.38 2.95 6.54
N ALA A 48 -2.53 4.25 6.30
CA ALA A 48 -1.45 5.23 6.38
C ALA A 48 -1.10 5.57 7.84
N MET A 49 -0.54 4.58 8.55
CA MET A 49 -0.20 4.68 9.98
C MET A 49 1.28 4.39 10.18
N ASP A 50 1.91 5.10 11.12
CA ASP A 50 3.34 5.05 11.39
C ASP A 50 3.85 3.72 11.99
N THR A 51 2.93 2.85 12.40
CA THR A 51 3.20 1.47 12.82
C THR A 51 2.69 0.42 11.83
N VAL A 52 2.31 0.84 10.60
CA VAL A 52 1.76 -0.06 9.57
C VAL A 52 2.50 0.10 8.24
N SER A 53 2.56 1.31 7.65
CA SER A 53 2.85 1.48 6.23
C SER A 53 4.04 2.39 5.95
N GLU A 54 5.17 1.78 5.67
CA GLU A 54 6.35 2.38 5.05
C GLU A 54 6.73 1.62 3.77
N ALA A 55 7.84 1.98 3.13
CA ALA A 55 8.23 1.42 1.83
C ALA A 55 8.26 -0.11 1.82
N ARG A 56 8.81 -0.75 2.86
CA ARG A 56 8.96 -2.22 2.94
C ARG A 56 7.60 -2.92 2.87
N LEU A 57 6.61 -2.47 3.66
CA LEU A 57 5.26 -3.03 3.62
C LEU A 57 4.54 -2.67 2.32
N ALA A 58 4.68 -1.44 1.83
CA ALA A 58 4.04 -1.01 0.59
C ALA A 58 4.52 -1.85 -0.61
N ILE A 59 5.82 -2.15 -0.69
CA ILE A 59 6.40 -3.06 -1.69
C ILE A 59 5.77 -4.44 -1.59
N ALA A 60 5.80 -5.06 -0.42
CA ALA A 60 5.31 -6.41 -0.23
C ALA A 60 3.80 -6.53 -0.53
N LEU A 61 3.00 -5.53 -0.13
CA LEU A 61 1.57 -5.50 -0.43
C LEU A 61 1.30 -5.30 -1.94
N ALA A 62 2.05 -4.43 -2.61
CA ALA A 62 1.92 -4.21 -4.05
C ALA A 62 2.32 -5.47 -4.85
N GLN A 63 3.32 -6.22 -4.41
CA GLN A 63 3.69 -7.52 -5.00
C GLN A 63 2.60 -8.57 -4.89
N GLU A 64 1.77 -8.53 -3.86
CA GLU A 64 0.61 -9.42 -3.70
C GLU A 64 -0.65 -8.92 -4.43
N GLY A 65 -0.60 -7.72 -5.04
CA GLY A 65 -1.68 -7.17 -5.86
C GLY A 65 -2.52 -6.08 -5.21
N GLY A 66 -2.21 -5.67 -3.98
CA GLY A 66 -2.79 -4.53 -3.29
C GLY A 66 -2.02 -3.23 -3.50
N ILE A 67 -2.19 -2.25 -2.61
CA ILE A 67 -1.42 -1.00 -2.59
C ILE A 67 -1.18 -0.51 -1.16
N GLY A 68 0.05 -0.07 -0.87
CA GLY A 68 0.41 0.55 0.41
C GLY A 68 0.27 2.06 0.37
N PHE A 69 -0.21 2.65 1.48
CA PHE A 69 -0.27 4.11 1.66
C PHE A 69 0.77 4.55 2.69
N ILE A 70 1.81 5.24 2.25
CA ILE A 70 2.88 5.75 3.13
C ILE A 70 2.30 6.83 4.04
N HIS A 71 2.54 6.70 5.35
CA HIS A 71 2.07 7.66 6.34
C HIS A 71 2.83 9.00 6.29
N LYS A 72 2.22 10.05 6.88
CA LYS A 72 2.80 11.40 6.88
C LYS A 72 3.60 11.77 8.14
N ASN A 73 3.66 10.90 9.18
CA ASN A 73 4.39 11.16 10.42
C ASN A 73 5.91 11.08 10.24
N MET A 74 6.40 11.80 9.23
CA MET A 74 7.80 11.95 8.88
C MET A 74 7.96 13.25 8.08
N SER A 75 9.19 13.67 7.77
CA SER A 75 9.41 14.84 6.91
C SER A 75 8.85 14.58 5.50
N ALA A 76 8.57 15.66 4.75
CA ALA A 76 8.13 15.55 3.37
C ALA A 76 9.14 14.81 2.51
N GLU A 77 10.44 15.07 2.72
CA GLU A 77 11.54 14.42 2.01
C GLU A 77 11.63 12.92 2.31
N GLN A 78 11.51 12.53 3.58
CA GLN A 78 11.50 11.10 3.97
C GLN A 78 10.32 10.36 3.34
N GLN A 79 9.12 10.96 3.33
CA GLN A 79 7.95 10.35 2.71
C GLN A 79 8.11 10.18 1.20
N ALA A 80 8.65 11.21 0.52
CA ALA A 80 8.98 11.14 -0.91
C ALA A 80 10.03 10.06 -1.20
N GLU A 81 11.03 9.90 -0.29
CA GLU A 81 12.04 8.83 -0.43
C GLU A 81 11.41 7.44 -0.31
N HIS A 82 10.50 7.21 0.62
CA HIS A 82 9.75 5.96 0.70
C HIS A 82 8.97 5.68 -0.61
N VAL A 83 8.35 6.70 -1.21
CA VAL A 83 7.68 6.56 -2.52
C VAL A 83 8.70 6.17 -3.59
N ARG A 84 9.84 6.86 -3.69
CA ARG A 84 10.92 6.53 -4.65
C ARG A 84 11.42 5.09 -4.48
N GLN A 85 11.58 4.61 -3.25
CA GLN A 85 11.99 3.23 -2.96
C GLN A 85 10.99 2.21 -3.52
N VAL A 86 9.68 2.44 -3.35
CA VAL A 86 8.65 1.56 -3.92
C VAL A 86 8.71 1.59 -5.46
N LYS A 87 8.79 2.78 -6.05
CA LYS A 87 8.83 2.94 -7.52
C LYS A 87 10.09 2.33 -8.15
N LYS A 88 11.21 2.32 -7.43
CA LYS A 88 12.48 1.73 -7.90
C LYS A 88 12.54 0.22 -7.72
N TYR A 89 11.72 -0.38 -6.85
CA TYR A 89 11.90 -1.77 -6.41
C TYR A 89 11.73 -2.82 -7.51
N GLU A 90 10.79 -2.63 -8.43
CA GLU A 90 10.53 -3.56 -9.55
C GLU A 90 10.36 -2.82 -10.88
N SER A 91 11.14 -1.78 -11.11
CA SER A 91 10.99 -1.01 -12.36
C SER A 91 11.40 -1.78 -13.61
N GLY A 92 11.85 -3.05 -13.50
CA GLY A 92 12.45 -3.79 -14.60
C GLY A 92 13.71 -3.10 -15.16
N VAL A 93 13.74 -1.77 -15.03
CA VAL A 93 14.87 -0.91 -15.33
C VAL A 93 15.27 -0.19 -14.03
N VAL A 94 16.43 -0.45 -13.50
CA VAL A 94 17.01 0.36 -12.42
C VAL A 94 17.34 1.73 -13.02
N SER A 95 16.44 2.69 -12.87
CA SER A 95 16.49 4.04 -13.50
C SER A 95 17.47 4.95 -12.79
N ASP A 96 18.56 4.65 -12.39
CA ASP A 96 19.66 5.38 -11.76
C ASP A 96 20.58 4.35 -11.11
N PRO A 97 21.22 3.50 -11.89
CA PRO A 97 22.10 2.49 -11.34
C PRO A 97 23.32 3.16 -10.73
N VAL A 98 23.82 2.58 -9.64
CA VAL A 98 25.10 3.02 -9.07
C VAL A 98 26.17 2.83 -10.14
N THR A 99 26.85 3.91 -10.47
CA THR A 99 27.90 3.94 -11.50
C THR A 99 29.28 4.10 -10.87
N VAL A 100 30.32 3.74 -11.63
CA VAL A 100 31.71 3.95 -11.26
C VAL A 100 32.47 4.66 -12.38
N LYS A 101 33.55 5.35 -12.05
CA LYS A 101 34.43 6.00 -13.02
C LYS A 101 35.49 5.02 -13.52
N SER A 102 35.97 5.20 -14.74
CA SER A 102 36.95 4.30 -15.36
C SER A 102 38.31 4.21 -14.66
N ASP A 103 38.66 5.24 -13.90
CA ASP A 103 39.86 5.35 -13.09
C ASP A 103 39.71 4.82 -11.64
N ALA A 104 38.49 4.43 -11.24
CA ALA A 104 38.28 3.78 -9.95
C ALA A 104 39.11 2.49 -9.86
N THR A 105 39.70 2.21 -8.72
CA THR A 105 40.52 0.99 -8.54
C THR A 105 39.65 -0.26 -8.40
N ILE A 106 40.15 -1.39 -8.84
CA ILE A 106 39.50 -2.71 -8.73
C ILE A 106 39.14 -2.99 -7.25
N GLY A 107 40.04 -2.64 -6.31
CA GLY A 107 39.82 -2.79 -4.88
C GLY A 107 38.61 -1.98 -4.38
N ALA A 108 38.53 -0.69 -4.75
CA ALA A 108 37.42 0.18 -4.37
C ALA A 108 36.08 -0.33 -4.89
N VAL A 109 36.04 -0.83 -6.13
CA VAL A 109 34.80 -1.39 -6.71
C VAL A 109 34.43 -2.72 -6.07
N ASN A 110 35.38 -3.55 -5.66
CA ASN A 110 35.13 -4.77 -4.90
C ASN A 110 34.53 -4.47 -3.51
N GLU A 111 35.07 -3.48 -2.78
CA GLU A 111 34.51 -3.04 -1.51
C GLU A 111 33.07 -2.50 -1.67
N MET A 112 32.84 -1.67 -2.70
CA MET A 112 31.51 -1.16 -3.03
C MET A 112 30.54 -2.30 -3.36
N SER A 113 30.99 -3.32 -4.10
CA SER A 113 30.22 -4.52 -4.41
C SER A 113 29.79 -5.29 -3.14
N GLN A 114 30.69 -5.44 -2.18
CA GLN A 114 30.40 -6.10 -0.90
C GLN A 114 29.45 -5.28 -0.02
N GLN A 115 29.64 -3.97 0.08
CA GLN A 115 28.82 -3.09 0.90
C GLN A 115 27.38 -2.96 0.35
N LEU A 116 27.23 -2.86 -0.97
CA LEU A 116 25.93 -2.64 -1.61
C LEU A 116 25.23 -3.95 -2.02
N GLY A 117 25.95 -5.08 -2.03
CA GLY A 117 25.40 -6.36 -2.50
C GLY A 117 25.17 -6.41 -4.01
N TYR A 118 25.79 -5.53 -4.79
CA TYR A 118 25.67 -5.48 -6.25
C TYR A 118 26.79 -6.23 -6.94
N SER A 119 26.46 -6.95 -8.01
CA SER A 119 27.42 -7.77 -8.78
C SER A 119 27.83 -7.14 -10.10
N GLY A 120 27.65 -5.83 -10.27
CA GLY A 120 28.10 -5.12 -11.49
C GLY A 120 27.62 -3.69 -11.55
N PHE A 121 28.46 -2.84 -12.13
CA PHE A 121 28.31 -1.40 -12.19
C PHE A 121 28.53 -0.89 -13.61
N PRO A 122 27.63 -0.06 -14.13
CA PRO A 122 27.91 0.72 -15.33
C PRO A 122 29.11 1.65 -15.11
N VAL A 123 29.99 1.76 -16.09
CA VAL A 123 31.14 2.65 -16.06
C VAL A 123 30.84 3.88 -16.92
N VAL A 124 30.97 5.07 -16.33
CA VAL A 124 30.66 6.33 -16.99
C VAL A 124 31.82 7.30 -16.96
N ASP A 125 31.88 8.21 -17.94
CA ASP A 125 32.80 9.35 -17.93
C ASP A 125 32.31 10.51 -17.05
N ASP A 126 33.04 11.63 -17.02
CA ASP A 126 32.68 12.80 -16.22
C ASP A 126 31.43 13.53 -16.71
N ALA A 127 31.04 13.31 -17.97
CA ALA A 127 29.82 13.85 -18.55
C ALA A 127 28.62 12.88 -18.43
N ASN A 128 28.79 11.77 -17.65
CA ASN A 128 27.78 10.73 -17.46
C ASN A 128 27.45 9.93 -18.74
N ASN A 129 28.35 9.90 -19.72
CA ASN A 129 28.19 9.02 -20.88
C ASN A 129 28.63 7.61 -20.51
N LEU A 130 27.90 6.61 -21.00
CA LEU A 130 28.23 5.22 -20.79
C LEU A 130 29.47 4.83 -21.60
N ILE A 131 30.51 4.32 -20.94
CA ILE A 131 31.80 3.88 -21.56
C ILE A 131 32.12 2.40 -21.34
N GLY A 132 31.40 1.72 -20.43
CA GLY A 132 31.60 0.30 -20.17
C GLY A 132 30.68 -0.25 -19.08
N ILE A 133 30.90 -1.51 -18.76
CA ILE A 133 30.34 -2.18 -17.57
C ILE A 133 31.42 -3.03 -16.90
N VAL A 134 31.47 -3.03 -15.59
CA VAL A 134 32.28 -3.96 -14.80
C VAL A 134 31.35 -4.85 -13.98
N THR A 135 31.62 -6.15 -13.97
CA THR A 135 30.79 -7.15 -13.28
C THR A 135 31.63 -8.00 -12.33
N GLY A 136 30.98 -8.72 -11.42
CA GLY A 136 31.68 -9.65 -10.52
C GLY A 136 32.43 -10.77 -11.26
N ARG A 137 32.12 -11.02 -12.55
CA ARG A 137 32.87 -11.95 -13.39
C ARG A 137 34.24 -11.36 -13.75
N ASP A 138 34.26 -10.07 -14.06
CA ASP A 138 35.46 -9.35 -14.46
C ASP A 138 36.43 -9.14 -13.28
N LEU A 139 35.87 -9.01 -12.06
CA LEU A 139 36.63 -8.75 -10.83
C LEU A 139 37.08 -10.01 -10.09
N ARG A 140 36.47 -11.17 -10.38
CA ARG A 140 36.58 -12.40 -9.53
C ARG A 140 37.98 -12.93 -9.34
N PHE A 141 38.81 -12.81 -10.35
CA PHE A 141 40.17 -13.39 -10.36
C PHE A 141 41.27 -12.32 -10.38
N GLU A 142 40.89 -11.04 -10.25
CA GLU A 142 41.87 -9.95 -10.26
C GLU A 142 42.65 -9.88 -8.96
N THR A 143 43.95 -9.79 -9.10
CA THR A 143 44.90 -9.73 -7.97
C THR A 143 45.51 -8.35 -7.82
N HIS A 144 45.55 -7.54 -8.87
CA HIS A 144 46.10 -6.19 -8.88
C HIS A 144 45.04 -5.17 -8.50
N LEU A 145 44.70 -5.07 -7.22
CA LEU A 145 43.60 -4.29 -6.71
C LEU A 145 43.77 -2.77 -6.87
N ASP A 146 44.95 -2.30 -7.11
CA ASP A 146 45.27 -0.86 -7.32
C ASP A 146 45.09 -0.45 -8.78
N ASP A 147 44.93 -1.39 -9.73
CA ASP A 147 44.74 -1.09 -11.13
C ASP A 147 43.35 -0.47 -11.37
N PRO A 148 43.22 0.43 -12.37
CA PRO A 148 41.94 1.02 -12.71
C PRO A 148 41.01 0.00 -13.39
N ILE A 149 39.70 0.10 -13.14
CA ILE A 149 38.71 -0.83 -13.71
C ILE A 149 38.65 -0.78 -15.24
N SER A 150 39.12 0.29 -15.86
CA SER A 150 39.27 0.38 -17.34
C SER A 150 40.06 -0.77 -17.95
N THR A 151 40.93 -1.42 -17.18
CA THR A 151 41.75 -2.56 -17.62
C THR A 151 40.96 -3.86 -17.72
N VAL A 152 39.87 -3.99 -16.95
CA VAL A 152 39.09 -5.24 -16.84
C VAL A 152 37.64 -5.11 -17.27
N MET A 153 37.11 -3.88 -17.41
CA MET A 153 35.72 -3.66 -17.80
C MET A 153 35.43 -4.14 -19.20
N THR A 154 34.16 -4.47 -19.48
CA THR A 154 33.67 -4.62 -20.85
C THR A 154 33.48 -3.22 -21.46
N PRO A 155 34.27 -2.85 -22.52
CA PRO A 155 34.21 -1.51 -23.08
C PRO A 155 32.98 -1.30 -23.94
N LYS A 156 32.68 -0.02 -24.27
CA LYS A 156 31.51 0.45 -24.98
C LYS A 156 31.18 -0.34 -26.27
N GLU A 157 32.18 -0.68 -27.06
CA GLU A 157 32.04 -1.36 -28.35
C GLU A 157 31.49 -2.79 -28.21
N ARG A 158 31.59 -3.36 -27.02
CA ARG A 158 31.12 -4.72 -26.70
C ARG A 158 29.87 -4.75 -25.84
N LEU A 159 29.31 -3.59 -25.51
CA LEU A 159 28.10 -3.53 -24.71
C LEU A 159 26.87 -3.97 -25.52
N VAL A 160 26.02 -4.76 -24.88
CA VAL A 160 24.66 -5.01 -25.34
C VAL A 160 23.74 -4.02 -24.60
N THR A 161 23.07 -3.16 -25.36
CA THR A 161 22.22 -2.11 -24.82
C THR A 161 20.84 -2.13 -25.47
N VAL A 162 19.86 -1.58 -24.78
CA VAL A 162 18.50 -1.34 -25.30
C VAL A 162 18.11 0.11 -25.07
N LYS A 163 17.07 0.57 -25.76
CA LYS A 163 16.45 1.88 -25.52
C LYS A 163 15.35 1.76 -24.45
N SER A 164 15.01 2.88 -23.84
CA SER A 164 13.87 2.94 -22.92
C SER A 164 12.58 2.56 -23.65
N GLY A 165 11.78 1.67 -23.04
CA GLY A 165 10.53 1.16 -23.62
C GLY A 165 10.69 -0.08 -24.50
N GLU A 166 11.87 -0.71 -24.55
CA GLU A 166 12.04 -2.01 -25.22
C GLU A 166 11.20 -3.09 -24.54
N SER A 167 10.69 -4.05 -25.34
CA SER A 167 9.84 -5.12 -24.81
C SER A 167 10.62 -6.10 -23.92
N SER A 168 9.96 -6.64 -22.91
CA SER A 168 10.55 -7.63 -21.99
C SER A 168 11.04 -8.87 -22.72
N GLU A 169 10.29 -9.32 -23.73
CA GLU A 169 10.65 -10.47 -24.58
C GLU A 169 11.96 -10.21 -25.31
N ARG A 170 12.11 -9.02 -25.91
CA ARG A 170 13.32 -8.67 -26.65
C ARG A 170 14.53 -8.55 -25.73
N VAL A 171 14.35 -8.01 -24.55
CA VAL A 171 15.42 -7.91 -23.53
C VAL A 171 15.88 -9.31 -23.11
N LEU A 172 14.95 -10.23 -22.83
CA LEU A 172 15.26 -11.62 -22.48
C LEU A 172 15.96 -12.37 -23.63
N GLU A 173 15.52 -12.19 -24.88
CA GLU A 173 16.20 -12.75 -26.04
C GLU A 173 17.66 -12.31 -26.12
N LEU A 174 17.92 -11.00 -25.96
CA LEU A 174 19.29 -10.45 -25.96
C LEU A 174 20.13 -10.99 -24.80
N MET A 175 19.54 -11.11 -23.61
CA MET A 175 20.24 -11.70 -22.46
C MET A 175 20.63 -13.16 -22.74
N HIS A 176 19.74 -13.92 -23.33
CA HIS A 176 19.99 -15.32 -23.70
C HIS A 176 21.01 -15.45 -24.81
N GLU A 177 20.88 -14.69 -25.92
CA GLU A 177 21.76 -14.69 -27.07
C GLU A 177 23.22 -14.39 -26.68
N HIS A 178 23.39 -13.33 -25.86
CA HIS A 178 24.71 -12.87 -25.44
C HIS A 178 25.19 -13.50 -24.09
N ARG A 179 24.37 -14.34 -23.47
CA ARG A 179 24.66 -15.00 -22.16
C ARG A 179 25.06 -14.02 -21.08
N ILE A 180 24.32 -12.91 -21.00
CA ILE A 180 24.52 -11.84 -20.02
C ILE A 180 23.35 -11.76 -19.05
N GLU A 181 23.62 -11.35 -17.80
CA GLU A 181 22.62 -11.20 -16.73
C GLU A 181 22.14 -9.76 -16.57
N LYS A 182 22.74 -8.83 -17.32
CA LYS A 182 22.49 -7.39 -17.22
C LYS A 182 22.52 -6.75 -18.60
N ILE A 183 21.52 -5.90 -18.87
CA ILE A 183 21.47 -5.05 -20.07
C ILE A 183 21.36 -3.59 -19.63
N LEU A 184 22.15 -2.74 -20.27
CA LEU A 184 22.12 -1.31 -20.03
C LEU A 184 21.09 -0.63 -20.91
N VAL A 185 20.32 0.29 -20.33
CA VAL A 185 19.34 1.11 -21.04
C VAL A 185 19.98 2.46 -21.34
N VAL A 186 19.97 2.87 -22.59
CA VAL A 186 20.59 4.11 -23.06
C VAL A 186 19.60 4.97 -23.86
N ASP A 187 19.84 6.28 -23.91
CA ASP A 187 19.14 7.19 -24.81
C ASP A 187 19.80 7.27 -26.20
N ASP A 188 19.27 8.13 -27.07
CA ASP A 188 19.80 8.32 -28.43
C ASP A 188 21.22 8.92 -28.44
N ALA A 189 21.65 9.59 -27.38
CA ALA A 189 22.99 10.12 -27.19
C ALA A 189 23.94 9.13 -26.50
N PHE A 190 23.51 7.87 -26.28
CA PHE A 190 24.23 6.83 -25.56
C PHE A 190 24.53 7.19 -24.09
N LYS A 191 23.70 8.03 -23.47
CA LYS A 191 23.75 8.27 -22.03
C LYS A 191 23.00 7.17 -21.29
N LEU A 192 23.55 6.77 -20.16
CA LEU A 192 22.94 5.77 -19.29
C LEU A 192 21.59 6.27 -18.75
N GLN A 193 20.55 5.49 -18.99
CA GLN A 193 19.19 5.70 -18.50
C GLN A 193 18.80 4.67 -17.43
N GLY A 194 19.45 3.49 -17.46
CA GLY A 194 19.13 2.43 -16.52
C GLY A 194 19.87 1.13 -16.75
N LEU A 195 19.55 0.16 -15.91
CA LEU A 195 20.08 -1.20 -15.92
C LEU A 195 18.94 -2.20 -15.71
N ILE A 196 18.83 -3.22 -16.56
CA ILE A 196 17.89 -4.35 -16.42
C ILE A 196 18.69 -5.60 -16.06
N THR A 197 18.17 -6.40 -15.11
CA THR A 197 18.82 -7.67 -14.72
C THR A 197 17.88 -8.86 -14.87
N VAL A 198 18.45 -10.08 -15.03
CA VAL A 198 17.67 -11.33 -15.05
C VAL A 198 16.84 -11.50 -13.77
N LYS A 199 17.32 -11.00 -12.62
CA LYS A 199 16.58 -11.04 -11.36
C LYS A 199 15.25 -10.26 -11.42
N ASP A 200 15.16 -9.21 -12.23
CA ASP A 200 13.94 -8.41 -12.36
C ASP A 200 12.85 -9.20 -13.09
N PHE A 201 13.23 -10.00 -14.08
CA PHE A 201 12.30 -10.94 -14.75
C PHE A 201 11.85 -12.07 -13.81
N GLN A 202 12.79 -12.67 -13.07
CA GLN A 202 12.46 -13.71 -12.09
C GLN A 202 11.50 -13.21 -11.00
N LYS A 203 11.67 -11.96 -10.53
CA LYS A 203 10.72 -11.33 -9.61
C LYS A 203 9.34 -11.18 -10.24
N ALA A 204 9.27 -10.74 -11.50
CA ALA A 204 8.01 -10.59 -12.22
C ALA A 204 7.27 -11.92 -12.38
N GLU A 205 7.97 -13.00 -12.71
CA GLU A 205 7.40 -14.35 -12.81
C GLU A 205 6.91 -14.86 -11.45
N ASN A 206 7.64 -14.60 -10.37
CA ASN A 206 7.29 -15.04 -9.02
C ASN A 206 6.11 -14.25 -8.42
N LYS A 207 5.77 -13.06 -8.96
CA LYS A 207 4.70 -12.17 -8.47
C LYS A 207 3.76 -11.72 -9.60
N PRO A 208 3.04 -12.66 -10.25
CA PRO A 208 2.20 -12.35 -11.42
C PRO A 208 1.03 -11.43 -11.09
N ASN A 209 0.64 -11.36 -9.82
CA ASN A 209 -0.46 -10.52 -9.35
C ASN A 209 0.00 -9.12 -8.90
N ALA A 210 1.29 -8.76 -9.04
CA ALA A 210 1.78 -7.48 -8.57
C ALA A 210 1.01 -6.29 -9.18
N CYS A 211 0.66 -5.33 -8.33
CA CYS A 211 -0.04 -4.11 -8.74
C CYS A 211 0.98 -3.11 -9.29
N LYS A 212 0.99 -2.95 -10.61
CA LYS A 212 1.98 -2.14 -11.35
C LYS A 212 1.32 -1.01 -12.14
N ASP A 213 2.08 0.04 -12.36
CA ASP A 213 1.72 1.12 -13.30
C ASP A 213 2.04 0.73 -14.76
N GLU A 214 1.75 1.63 -15.68
CA GLU A 214 1.95 1.44 -17.12
C GLU A 214 3.43 1.31 -17.52
N LEU A 215 4.34 1.70 -16.61
CA LEU A 215 5.81 1.56 -16.77
C LEU A 215 6.36 0.30 -16.07
N GLY A 216 5.48 -0.58 -15.56
CA GLY A 216 5.87 -1.81 -14.88
C GLY A 216 6.39 -1.61 -13.44
N ARG A 217 6.27 -0.40 -12.87
CA ARG A 217 6.70 -0.10 -11.50
C ARG A 217 5.57 -0.37 -10.50
N LEU A 218 5.91 -0.83 -9.30
CA LEU A 218 4.91 -1.03 -8.25
C LEU A 218 4.15 0.27 -7.94
N ARG A 219 2.84 0.13 -7.73
CA ARG A 219 1.99 1.27 -7.34
C ARG A 219 2.09 1.55 -5.86
N VAL A 220 2.04 2.84 -5.51
CA VAL A 220 2.13 3.32 -4.12
C VAL A 220 1.25 4.55 -3.92
N GLY A 221 0.56 4.59 -2.77
CA GLY A 221 -0.14 5.76 -2.30
C GLY A 221 0.63 6.48 -1.18
N ALA A 222 0.29 7.74 -0.95
CA ALA A 222 0.83 8.51 0.17
C ALA A 222 -0.25 9.39 0.81
N ALA A 223 -0.25 9.44 2.15
CA ALA A 223 -1.17 10.28 2.89
C ALA A 223 -0.64 11.69 3.06
N VAL A 224 -1.55 12.65 2.93
CA VAL A 224 -1.34 14.07 3.21
C VAL A 224 -2.45 14.60 4.09
N SER A 225 -2.29 15.80 4.62
CA SER A 225 -3.27 16.45 5.49
C SER A 225 -3.79 17.76 4.89
N VAL A 226 -4.38 18.60 5.72
CA VAL A 226 -4.88 19.94 5.34
C VAL A 226 -4.04 21.08 5.90
N GLY A 227 -3.13 20.77 6.83
CA GLY A 227 -2.32 21.75 7.57
C GLY A 227 -1.23 22.44 6.73
N PRO A 228 -0.47 23.35 7.36
CA PRO A 228 0.69 24.01 6.74
C PRO A 228 1.74 22.99 6.26
N GLY A 229 2.49 23.33 5.20
CA GLY A 229 3.52 22.46 4.61
C GLY A 229 2.97 21.33 3.74
N THR A 230 1.64 21.23 3.58
CA THR A 230 1.03 20.19 2.75
C THR A 230 1.29 20.39 1.26
N ASP A 231 1.39 21.65 0.79
CA ASP A 231 1.61 21.95 -0.63
C ASP A 231 3.00 21.47 -1.07
N GLU A 232 4.04 21.76 -0.28
CA GLU A 232 5.42 21.32 -0.53
C GLU A 232 5.52 19.79 -0.46
N ARG A 233 4.82 19.17 0.49
CA ARG A 233 4.76 17.71 0.62
C ARG A 233 4.13 17.07 -0.61
N ILE A 234 3.01 17.60 -1.10
CA ILE A 234 2.34 17.10 -2.31
C ILE A 234 3.26 17.23 -3.52
N ALA A 235 3.92 18.40 -3.70
CA ALA A 235 4.87 18.60 -4.79
C ALA A 235 6.00 17.55 -4.79
N GLY A 236 6.63 17.30 -3.63
CA GLY A 236 7.67 16.28 -3.50
C GLY A 236 7.18 14.85 -3.74
N LEU A 237 5.94 14.53 -3.34
CA LEU A 237 5.33 13.22 -3.60
C LEU A 237 5.01 13.00 -5.08
N VAL A 238 4.51 14.03 -5.76
CA VAL A 238 4.23 13.99 -7.21
C VAL A 238 5.53 13.84 -7.99
N GLU A 239 6.58 14.58 -7.63
CA GLU A 239 7.93 14.43 -8.22
C GLU A 239 8.51 13.03 -7.99
N ALA A 240 8.27 12.44 -6.82
CA ALA A 240 8.67 11.07 -6.51
C ALA A 240 7.87 9.99 -7.29
N GLY A 241 6.81 10.37 -8.00
CA GLY A 241 6.00 9.48 -8.83
C GLY A 241 4.91 8.73 -8.06
N VAL A 242 4.33 9.34 -7.02
CA VAL A 242 3.19 8.75 -6.29
C VAL A 242 2.01 8.49 -7.24
N ASP A 243 1.38 7.30 -7.13
CA ASP A 243 0.24 6.97 -7.99
C ASP A 243 -1.08 7.53 -7.45
N VAL A 244 -1.22 7.60 -6.13
CA VAL A 244 -2.45 8.03 -5.47
C VAL A 244 -2.14 8.88 -4.24
N LEU A 245 -2.72 10.07 -4.18
CA LEU A 245 -2.72 10.90 -2.98
C LEU A 245 -3.96 10.61 -2.12
N LEU A 246 -3.76 10.56 -0.80
CA LEU A 246 -4.83 10.38 0.17
C LEU A 246 -4.88 11.58 1.13
N ILE A 247 -5.90 12.42 1.02
CA ILE A 247 -6.20 13.42 2.07
C ILE A 247 -6.88 12.68 3.22
N ASP A 248 -6.11 12.44 4.30
CA ASP A 248 -6.47 11.55 5.39
C ASP A 248 -6.72 12.34 6.68
N THR A 249 -7.99 12.46 7.07
CA THR A 249 -8.44 13.22 8.23
C THR A 249 -9.43 12.43 9.07
N SER A 250 -9.62 12.81 10.34
CA SER A 250 -10.61 12.20 11.22
C SER A 250 -12.06 12.57 10.82
N HIS A 251 -12.24 13.68 10.11
CA HIS A 251 -13.55 14.15 9.63
C HIS A 251 -13.42 14.80 8.24
N GLY A 252 -13.65 14.01 7.20
CA GLY A 252 -13.54 14.45 5.80
C GLY A 252 -14.63 15.42 5.35
N HIS A 253 -15.79 15.44 6.03
CA HIS A 253 -16.88 16.37 5.74
C HIS A 253 -16.70 17.73 6.45
N SER A 254 -15.48 18.24 6.49
CA SER A 254 -15.16 19.59 6.98
C SER A 254 -14.78 20.51 5.83
N GLN A 255 -15.05 21.82 5.99
CA GLN A 255 -14.79 22.79 4.92
C GLN A 255 -13.32 22.80 4.51
N GLY A 256 -12.39 22.73 5.47
CA GLY A 256 -10.96 22.72 5.17
C GLY A 256 -10.51 21.50 4.34
N VAL A 257 -11.15 20.34 4.51
CA VAL A 257 -10.88 19.16 3.68
C VAL A 257 -11.45 19.34 2.27
N ILE A 258 -12.68 19.81 2.15
CA ILE A 258 -13.34 20.10 0.86
C ILE A 258 -12.51 21.11 0.05
N ASP A 259 -12.06 22.19 0.68
CA ASP A 259 -11.22 23.20 0.03
C ASP A 259 -9.86 22.64 -0.38
N ARG A 260 -9.25 21.77 0.46
CA ARG A 260 -8.01 21.08 0.13
C ARG A 260 -8.17 20.16 -1.08
N VAL A 261 -9.27 19.40 -1.16
CA VAL A 261 -9.58 18.55 -2.32
C VAL A 261 -9.66 19.38 -3.59
N LYS A 262 -10.43 20.49 -3.57
CA LYS A 262 -10.57 21.40 -4.72
C LYS A 262 -9.22 21.99 -5.16
N LYS A 263 -8.39 22.40 -4.18
CA LYS A 263 -7.06 22.94 -4.47
C LYS A 263 -6.16 21.90 -5.12
N VAL A 264 -6.06 20.69 -4.55
CA VAL A 264 -5.22 19.63 -5.10
C VAL A 264 -5.68 19.25 -6.52
N ARG A 265 -7.00 19.18 -6.74
CA ARG A 265 -7.55 18.88 -8.09
C ARG A 265 -7.21 19.98 -9.10
N ALA A 266 -7.21 21.25 -8.68
CA ALA A 266 -6.84 22.36 -9.55
C ALA A 266 -5.35 22.37 -9.89
N ASP A 267 -4.49 22.15 -8.88
CA ASP A 267 -3.04 22.20 -9.02
C ASP A 267 -2.47 20.93 -9.72
N TYR A 268 -3.11 19.75 -9.52
CA TYR A 268 -2.68 18.44 -10.04
C TYR A 268 -3.85 17.67 -10.66
N PRO A 269 -4.34 18.03 -11.84
CA PRO A 269 -5.55 17.48 -12.44
C PRO A 269 -5.45 15.98 -12.77
N ASP A 270 -4.25 15.46 -13.02
CA ASP A 270 -4.02 14.06 -13.41
C ASP A 270 -3.76 13.11 -12.25
N VAL A 271 -3.41 13.63 -11.06
CA VAL A 271 -3.15 12.81 -9.87
C VAL A 271 -4.44 12.16 -9.37
N GLN A 272 -4.38 10.88 -9.08
CA GLN A 272 -5.50 10.18 -8.47
C GLN A 272 -5.62 10.58 -7.00
N LEU A 273 -6.81 11.02 -6.59
CA LEU A 273 -7.05 11.64 -5.29
C LEU A 273 -8.14 10.92 -4.52
N ILE A 274 -7.79 10.45 -3.33
CA ILE A 274 -8.73 9.90 -2.34
C ILE A 274 -8.86 10.91 -1.20
N ALA A 275 -10.04 11.06 -0.64
CA ALA A 275 -10.22 11.81 0.60
C ALA A 275 -11.16 11.10 1.58
N GLY A 276 -10.98 11.38 2.85
CA GLY A 276 -11.79 10.87 3.96
C GLY A 276 -11.23 11.33 5.33
N ASN A 277 -11.81 10.81 6.43
CA ASN A 277 -12.88 9.80 6.44
C ASN A 277 -14.26 10.47 6.57
N VAL A 278 -15.21 9.85 5.93
CA VAL A 278 -16.62 10.19 6.09
C VAL A 278 -17.41 8.98 6.61
N ALA A 279 -18.63 9.19 7.10
CA ALA A 279 -19.51 8.12 7.56
C ALA A 279 -20.96 8.34 7.17
N THR A 280 -21.24 9.33 6.31
CA THR A 280 -22.62 9.70 5.93
C THR A 280 -22.71 9.92 4.41
N ALA A 281 -23.90 9.74 3.86
CA ALA A 281 -24.24 10.05 2.48
C ALA A 281 -23.84 11.49 2.08
N ALA A 282 -24.17 12.48 2.93
CA ALA A 282 -23.86 13.88 2.67
C ALA A 282 -22.35 14.14 2.60
N GLY A 283 -21.55 13.50 3.49
CA GLY A 283 -20.08 13.63 3.47
C GLY A 283 -19.47 13.00 2.23
N ALA A 284 -19.93 11.80 1.84
CA ALA A 284 -19.46 11.12 0.63
C ALA A 284 -19.77 11.96 -0.62
N LYS A 285 -20.98 12.47 -0.75
CA LYS A 285 -21.39 13.34 -1.85
C LYS A 285 -20.56 14.63 -1.93
N ALA A 286 -20.34 15.29 -0.79
CA ALA A 286 -19.57 16.53 -0.75
C ALA A 286 -18.11 16.34 -1.23
N LEU A 287 -17.45 15.24 -0.84
CA LEU A 287 -16.12 14.91 -1.34
C LEU A 287 -16.13 14.55 -2.83
N ALA A 288 -17.13 13.81 -3.28
CA ALA A 288 -17.31 13.47 -4.69
C ALA A 288 -17.46 14.70 -5.58
N GLU A 289 -18.32 15.64 -5.18
CA GLU A 289 -18.53 16.93 -5.85
C GLU A 289 -17.30 17.84 -5.80
N ALA A 290 -16.48 17.72 -4.77
CA ALA A 290 -15.21 18.44 -4.67
C ALA A 290 -14.13 17.95 -5.64
N GLY A 291 -14.28 16.75 -6.23
CA GLY A 291 -13.41 16.25 -7.30
C GLY A 291 -12.46 15.13 -6.90
N VAL A 292 -12.79 14.31 -5.89
CA VAL A 292 -12.03 13.09 -5.56
C VAL A 292 -12.25 11.99 -6.59
N ASP A 293 -11.33 11.04 -6.66
CA ASP A 293 -11.43 9.83 -7.50
C ASP A 293 -11.89 8.59 -6.71
N ALA A 294 -11.90 8.68 -5.38
CA ALA A 294 -12.52 7.71 -4.48
C ALA A 294 -12.80 8.36 -3.12
N VAL A 295 -13.78 7.80 -2.38
CA VAL A 295 -14.14 8.25 -1.04
C VAL A 295 -13.77 7.19 -0.01
N LYS A 296 -13.10 7.59 1.08
CA LYS A 296 -12.74 6.70 2.19
C LYS A 296 -13.72 6.85 3.37
N VAL A 297 -14.30 5.71 3.79
CA VAL A 297 -15.42 5.64 4.75
C VAL A 297 -15.01 4.93 6.02
N GLY A 298 -15.25 5.58 7.17
CA GLY A 298 -15.03 5.00 8.48
C GLY A 298 -14.64 6.03 9.53
N ILE A 299 -15.57 6.38 10.43
CA ILE A 299 -15.32 7.23 11.59
C ILE A 299 -15.42 6.38 12.85
N GLY A 300 -14.25 6.13 13.47
CA GLY A 300 -14.12 5.43 14.73
C GLY A 300 -14.26 3.90 14.74
N PRO A 301 -14.23 3.14 13.60
CA PRO A 301 -14.34 1.68 13.66
C PRO A 301 -13.02 0.96 13.96
N GLY A 302 -11.88 1.65 13.91
CA GLY A 302 -10.55 1.04 14.10
C GLY A 302 -10.36 0.48 15.51
N SER A 303 -9.63 -0.62 15.66
CA SER A 303 -9.42 -1.35 16.92
C SER A 303 -8.73 -0.53 18.03
N ILE A 304 -7.95 0.49 17.66
CA ILE A 304 -7.23 1.39 18.55
C ILE A 304 -7.78 2.82 18.54
N CYS A 305 -8.89 3.03 17.83
CA CYS A 305 -9.58 4.32 17.76
C CYS A 305 -10.56 4.48 18.93
N THR A 306 -10.49 5.60 19.62
CA THR A 306 -11.43 5.93 20.70
C THR A 306 -12.35 7.09 20.35
N THR A 307 -12.36 7.58 19.11
CA THR A 307 -13.18 8.71 18.65
C THR A 307 -14.64 8.58 19.08
N ARG A 308 -15.27 7.42 18.87
CA ARG A 308 -16.68 7.19 19.21
C ARG A 308 -16.95 7.30 20.71
N ILE A 309 -15.99 6.93 21.55
CA ILE A 309 -16.11 6.99 23.01
C ILE A 309 -15.81 8.39 23.52
N VAL A 310 -14.78 9.04 22.96
CA VAL A 310 -14.34 10.38 23.40
C VAL A 310 -15.29 11.47 22.94
N THR A 311 -15.77 11.38 21.69
CA THR A 311 -16.59 12.43 21.08
C THR A 311 -18.09 12.09 21.03
N GLY A 312 -18.47 10.82 21.17
CA GLY A 312 -19.82 10.31 20.92
C GLY A 312 -20.23 10.28 19.44
N CYS A 313 -19.32 10.60 18.52
CA CYS A 313 -19.61 10.67 17.08
C CYS A 313 -19.16 9.40 16.35
N GLY A 314 -19.99 8.92 15.42
CA GLY A 314 -19.69 7.78 14.56
C GLY A 314 -20.93 7.14 13.96
N VAL A 315 -20.72 6.31 12.95
CA VAL A 315 -21.76 5.48 12.34
C VAL A 315 -21.23 4.05 12.23
N PRO A 316 -21.99 3.01 12.60
CA PRO A 316 -21.62 1.61 12.38
C PRO A 316 -21.28 1.33 10.93
N GLN A 317 -20.25 0.49 10.72
CA GLN A 317 -19.49 0.50 9.46
C GLN A 317 -20.26 -0.01 8.25
N ILE A 318 -21.11 -1.03 8.39
CA ILE A 318 -21.93 -1.54 7.26
C ILE A 318 -22.87 -0.46 6.75
N THR A 319 -23.57 0.22 7.65
CA THR A 319 -24.48 1.33 7.30
C THR A 319 -23.69 2.49 6.69
N ALA A 320 -22.55 2.88 7.25
CA ALA A 320 -21.73 3.97 6.73
C ALA A 320 -21.25 3.69 5.28
N ILE A 321 -20.85 2.44 4.99
CA ILE A 321 -20.44 2.02 3.65
C ILE A 321 -21.64 2.11 2.68
N SER A 322 -22.77 1.50 3.03
CA SER A 322 -23.97 1.46 2.19
C SER A 322 -24.48 2.88 1.86
N ASP A 323 -24.61 3.75 2.88
CA ASP A 323 -25.05 5.13 2.70
C ASP A 323 -24.10 5.95 1.80
N ALA A 324 -22.79 5.71 1.92
CA ALA A 324 -21.81 6.38 1.09
C ALA A 324 -21.84 5.88 -0.36
N VAL A 325 -21.99 4.57 -0.58
CA VAL A 325 -22.11 3.95 -1.90
C VAL A 325 -23.34 4.49 -2.63
N ASP A 326 -24.49 4.51 -1.96
CA ASP A 326 -25.74 5.03 -2.52
C ASP A 326 -25.62 6.52 -2.90
N ALA A 327 -24.92 7.31 -2.07
CA ALA A 327 -24.75 8.75 -2.29
C ALA A 327 -23.87 9.08 -3.50
N VAL A 328 -22.93 8.22 -3.88
CA VAL A 328 -22.06 8.40 -5.05
C VAL A 328 -22.47 7.55 -6.25
N ALA A 329 -23.61 6.87 -6.17
CA ALA A 329 -24.14 6.06 -7.26
C ALA A 329 -24.26 6.90 -8.54
N GLY A 330 -23.75 6.39 -9.66
CA GLY A 330 -23.74 7.09 -10.95
C GLY A 330 -22.66 8.18 -11.11
N MET A 331 -21.85 8.47 -10.09
CA MET A 331 -20.76 9.44 -10.17
C MET A 331 -19.41 8.81 -10.59
N ASP A 332 -19.39 7.52 -10.82
CA ASP A 332 -18.17 6.74 -11.15
C ASP A 332 -17.05 6.87 -10.10
N ILE A 333 -17.42 6.90 -8.81
CA ILE A 333 -16.50 7.06 -7.67
C ILE A 333 -16.56 5.81 -6.80
N PRO A 334 -15.47 5.03 -6.69
CA PRO A 334 -15.36 3.90 -5.77
C PRO A 334 -15.38 4.35 -4.31
N VAL A 335 -15.90 3.48 -3.44
CA VAL A 335 -15.90 3.65 -1.98
C VAL A 335 -14.90 2.68 -1.35
N ILE A 336 -14.09 3.16 -0.43
CA ILE A 336 -13.09 2.42 0.33
C ILE A 336 -13.59 2.26 1.76
N ALA A 337 -13.75 1.02 2.24
CA ALA A 337 -14.11 0.75 3.63
C ALA A 337 -12.87 0.74 4.51
N ASP A 338 -12.77 1.68 5.47
CA ASP A 338 -11.61 1.85 6.34
C ASP A 338 -11.96 1.57 7.80
N GLY A 339 -11.32 0.54 8.36
CA GLY A 339 -11.38 0.17 9.77
C GLY A 339 -12.49 -0.83 10.14
N GLY A 340 -12.32 -1.43 11.33
CA GLY A 340 -13.26 -2.43 11.88
C GLY A 340 -13.07 -3.85 11.33
N ILE A 341 -12.16 -4.07 10.39
CA ILE A 341 -11.91 -5.35 9.72
C ILE A 341 -10.97 -6.21 10.55
N ARG A 342 -11.44 -7.36 11.01
CA ARG A 342 -10.70 -8.31 11.86
C ARG A 342 -10.45 -9.65 11.15
N PHE A 343 -11.42 -10.09 10.35
CA PHE A 343 -11.43 -11.37 9.65
C PHE A 343 -11.67 -11.20 8.14
N SER A 344 -11.38 -12.22 7.36
CA SER A 344 -11.71 -12.24 5.93
C SER A 344 -13.21 -12.08 5.68
N GLY A 345 -14.07 -12.60 6.56
CA GLY A 345 -15.51 -12.39 6.50
C GLY A 345 -15.93 -10.92 6.58
N ASP A 346 -15.22 -10.09 7.35
CA ASP A 346 -15.48 -8.64 7.41
C ASP A 346 -15.13 -7.95 6.08
N ILE A 347 -14.05 -8.41 5.41
CA ILE A 347 -13.70 -7.95 4.05
C ILE A 347 -14.87 -8.24 3.10
N VAL A 348 -15.39 -9.47 3.11
CA VAL A 348 -16.51 -9.87 2.27
C VAL A 348 -17.74 -9.02 2.55
N LYS A 349 -18.09 -8.81 3.83
CA LYS A 349 -19.24 -7.98 4.22
C LYS A 349 -19.08 -6.53 3.77
N ALA A 350 -17.88 -5.95 3.86
CA ALA A 350 -17.62 -4.60 3.34
C ALA A 350 -17.83 -4.51 1.82
N LEU A 351 -17.37 -5.52 1.07
CA LEU A 351 -17.56 -5.59 -0.38
C LEU A 351 -19.05 -5.78 -0.73
N VAL A 352 -19.78 -6.68 -0.05
CA VAL A 352 -21.23 -6.85 -0.27
C VAL A 352 -22.02 -5.58 0.08
N ALA A 353 -21.56 -4.77 1.03
CA ALA A 353 -22.12 -3.45 1.32
C ALA A 353 -21.83 -2.40 0.22
N GLY A 354 -21.07 -2.76 -0.82
CA GLY A 354 -20.78 -1.95 -1.99
C GLY A 354 -19.40 -1.30 -2.03
N ALA A 355 -18.53 -1.52 -1.00
CA ALA A 355 -17.16 -1.04 -1.07
C ALA A 355 -16.39 -1.72 -2.21
N SER A 356 -15.52 -0.97 -2.89
CA SER A 356 -14.65 -1.50 -3.95
C SER A 356 -13.43 -2.22 -3.37
N CYS A 357 -12.89 -1.71 -2.27
CA CYS A 357 -11.77 -2.31 -1.55
C CYS A 357 -11.81 -1.92 -0.07
N VAL A 358 -10.92 -2.52 0.72
CA VAL A 358 -10.85 -2.30 2.17
C VAL A 358 -9.46 -1.83 2.59
N MET A 359 -9.42 -0.87 3.52
CA MET A 359 -8.19 -0.43 4.18
C MET A 359 -8.06 -1.12 5.53
N VAL A 360 -6.90 -1.70 5.80
CA VAL A 360 -6.62 -2.45 7.02
C VAL A 360 -5.37 -1.94 7.74
N GLY A 361 -5.46 -1.81 9.07
CA GLY A 361 -4.36 -1.40 9.95
C GLY A 361 -3.87 -2.56 10.82
N SER A 362 -4.64 -2.95 11.85
CA SER A 362 -4.25 -3.97 12.85
C SER A 362 -3.91 -5.33 12.24
N MET A 363 -4.54 -5.67 11.12
CA MET A 363 -4.27 -6.90 10.39
C MET A 363 -2.83 -6.98 9.91
N LEU A 364 -2.27 -5.85 9.47
CA LEU A 364 -0.92 -5.73 8.89
C LEU A 364 0.13 -5.24 9.90
N ALA A 365 -0.25 -4.56 10.97
CA ALA A 365 0.68 -3.98 11.95
C ALA A 365 1.65 -4.99 12.58
N GLY A 366 1.24 -6.26 12.74
CA GLY A 366 2.08 -7.33 13.29
C GLY A 366 2.95 -8.06 12.27
N THR A 367 2.92 -7.66 10.99
CA THR A 367 3.72 -8.33 9.95
C THR A 367 5.20 -7.96 10.02
N GLU A 368 6.03 -8.79 9.43
CA GLU A 368 7.48 -8.57 9.37
C GLU A 368 7.84 -7.27 8.66
N GLU A 369 7.08 -6.91 7.64
CA GLU A 369 7.32 -5.75 6.77
C GLU A 369 6.79 -4.44 7.35
N ALA A 370 5.91 -4.48 8.35
CA ALA A 370 5.44 -3.28 9.05
C ALA A 370 6.60 -2.60 9.81
N PRO A 371 6.57 -1.27 10.00
CA PRO A 371 7.57 -0.56 10.79
C PRO A 371 7.68 -1.04 12.25
N GLY A 372 8.79 -0.74 12.89
CA GLY A 372 9.08 -1.08 14.28
C GLY A 372 9.70 -2.45 14.46
N GLU A 373 10.31 -2.63 15.63
CA GLU A 373 11.02 -3.85 16.01
C GLU A 373 10.07 -4.91 16.59
N VAL A 374 10.51 -6.15 16.57
CA VAL A 374 9.81 -7.26 17.19
C VAL A 374 10.22 -7.32 18.67
N GLU A 375 9.26 -7.23 19.57
CA GLU A 375 9.45 -7.24 21.03
C GLU A 375 9.05 -8.60 21.61
N LEU A 376 9.87 -9.13 22.52
CA LEU A 376 9.52 -10.32 23.30
C LEU A 376 8.81 -9.89 24.59
N TYR A 377 7.55 -10.30 24.77
CA TYR A 377 6.76 -10.03 25.97
C TYR A 377 6.00 -11.28 26.41
N GLN A 378 6.17 -11.68 27.67
CA GLN A 378 5.53 -12.87 28.27
C GLN A 378 5.69 -14.15 27.40
N GLY A 379 6.88 -14.35 26.81
CA GLY A 379 7.20 -15.53 26.00
C GLY A 379 6.61 -15.52 24.59
N ARG A 380 6.03 -14.41 24.13
CA ARG A 380 5.48 -14.24 22.76
C ARG A 380 6.07 -13.01 22.10
N TYR A 381 6.13 -13.01 20.77
CA TYR A 381 6.60 -11.90 19.96
C TYR A 381 5.47 -10.95 19.60
N TYR A 382 5.71 -9.67 19.72
CA TYR A 382 4.78 -8.57 19.45
C TYR A 382 5.44 -7.47 18.63
N LYS A 383 4.62 -6.62 18.03
CA LYS A 383 5.02 -5.33 17.45
C LYS A 383 4.17 -4.22 18.03
N SER A 384 4.74 -3.03 18.17
CA SER A 384 4.01 -1.82 18.56
C SER A 384 2.92 -1.50 17.55
N TYR A 385 1.75 -1.10 18.01
CA TYR A 385 0.65 -0.63 17.19
C TYR A 385 -0.09 0.49 17.90
N ARG A 386 -0.21 1.66 17.24
CA ARG A 386 -0.83 2.83 17.84
C ARG A 386 -1.81 3.53 16.92
N GLY A 387 -2.84 4.16 17.48
CA GLY A 387 -3.73 5.03 16.77
C GLY A 387 -3.06 6.34 16.39
N MET A 388 -3.40 6.86 15.20
CA MET A 388 -2.91 8.17 14.77
C MET A 388 -3.39 9.31 15.69
N GLY A 389 -4.49 9.12 16.42
CA GLY A 389 -4.98 10.00 17.50
C GLY A 389 -4.42 9.70 18.88
N SER A 390 -3.41 8.84 19.04
CA SER A 390 -2.72 8.64 20.30
C SER A 390 -1.78 9.81 20.64
N LEU A 391 -1.49 10.01 21.92
CA LEU A 391 -0.58 11.08 22.35
C LEU A 391 0.79 10.95 21.68
N GLY A 392 1.36 9.74 21.63
CA GLY A 392 2.65 9.50 21.02
C GLY A 392 2.69 9.77 19.52
N ALA A 393 1.57 9.53 18.80
CA ALA A 393 1.49 9.82 17.37
C ALA A 393 1.29 11.33 17.09
N MET A 394 0.48 12.02 17.92
CA MET A 394 0.19 13.44 17.74
C MET A 394 1.34 14.35 18.18
N ASN A 395 2.12 13.95 19.19
CA ASN A 395 3.15 14.78 19.81
C ASN A 395 4.51 14.74 19.08
N GLN A 396 4.62 14.04 17.97
CA GLN A 396 5.83 14.04 17.14
C GLN A 396 5.98 15.37 16.37
N SER A 397 7.21 15.74 15.99
CA SER A 397 7.50 16.96 15.22
C SER A 397 6.73 17.03 13.89
N ASN A 398 6.53 15.89 13.25
CA ASN A 398 5.70 15.71 12.05
C ASN A 398 4.45 14.87 12.38
N GLY A 399 3.90 15.04 13.58
CA GLY A 399 2.84 14.21 14.12
C GLY A 399 1.49 14.42 13.45
N SER A 400 0.51 13.65 13.91
CA SER A 400 -0.83 13.56 13.33
C SER A 400 -1.87 14.47 14.00
N SER A 401 -1.45 15.45 14.81
CA SER A 401 -2.39 16.38 15.50
C SER A 401 -3.29 17.13 14.53
N ASP A 402 -2.78 17.52 13.35
CA ASP A 402 -3.53 18.20 12.30
C ASP A 402 -4.63 17.30 11.67
N ARG A 403 -4.47 15.98 11.67
CA ARG A 403 -5.50 15.02 11.28
C ARG A 403 -6.76 15.13 12.17
N TYR A 404 -6.56 15.51 13.43
CA TYR A 404 -7.61 15.70 14.45
C TYR A 404 -7.95 17.16 14.70
N PHE A 405 -7.48 18.07 13.85
CA PHE A 405 -7.71 19.52 13.97
C PHE A 405 -7.21 20.11 15.30
N GLN A 406 -6.15 19.54 15.88
CA GLN A 406 -5.57 19.96 17.16
C GLN A 406 -4.20 20.62 16.93
N ASP A 407 -3.86 21.65 17.74
CA ASP A 407 -2.56 22.31 17.68
C ASP A 407 -1.55 21.56 18.55
N SER A 408 -0.45 21.09 17.93
CA SER A 408 0.62 20.35 18.61
C SER A 408 1.54 21.17 19.49
N LYS A 409 1.41 22.51 19.51
CA LYS A 409 2.30 23.41 20.29
C LYS A 409 2.24 23.20 21.79
N ASN A 410 1.23 22.52 22.29
CA ASN A 410 1.08 22.22 23.72
C ASN A 410 0.58 20.77 23.93
N ALA A 411 1.53 19.85 24.10
CA ALA A 411 1.25 18.42 24.25
C ALA A 411 0.27 18.10 25.41
N GLU A 412 0.30 18.89 26.49
CA GLU A 412 -0.59 18.69 27.66
C GLU A 412 -2.05 19.03 27.36
N LYS A 413 -2.32 19.76 26.28
CA LYS A 413 -3.68 20.14 25.86
C LYS A 413 -4.25 19.26 24.77
N LEU A 414 -3.49 18.29 24.26
CA LEU A 414 -3.99 17.34 23.27
C LEU A 414 -5.06 16.42 23.90
N VAL A 415 -6.15 16.21 23.18
CA VAL A 415 -7.20 15.26 23.53
C VAL A 415 -7.06 14.02 22.66
N PRO A 416 -6.58 12.89 23.20
CA PRO A 416 -6.36 11.70 22.39
C PRO A 416 -7.67 11.03 21.96
N GLU A 417 -7.72 10.63 20.70
CA GLU A 417 -8.80 9.84 20.10
C GLU A 417 -8.30 8.46 19.66
N GLY A 418 -7.24 7.97 20.28
CA GLY A 418 -6.63 6.67 20.02
C GLY A 418 -5.69 6.26 21.14
N ILE A 419 -5.41 4.96 21.20
CA ILE A 419 -4.50 4.37 22.19
C ILE A 419 -3.21 3.89 21.55
N GLU A 420 -2.22 3.61 22.39
CA GLU A 420 -1.00 2.91 22.07
C GLU A 420 -1.07 1.50 22.65
N GLY A 421 -0.70 0.51 21.86
CA GLY A 421 -0.77 -0.89 22.24
C GLY A 421 0.24 -1.74 21.46
N ARG A 422 0.04 -3.03 21.51
CA ARG A 422 0.84 -4.01 20.78
C ARG A 422 -0.05 -5.05 20.11
N VAL A 423 0.40 -5.60 19.00
CA VAL A 423 -0.25 -6.72 18.31
C VAL A 423 0.72 -7.89 18.20
N ALA A 424 0.20 -9.11 18.21
CA ALA A 424 1.03 -10.30 18.05
C ALA A 424 1.79 -10.22 16.71
N TYR A 425 3.07 -10.63 16.73
CA TYR A 425 3.86 -10.81 15.51
C TYR A 425 3.26 -11.93 14.67
N LYS A 426 3.14 -11.71 13.37
CA LYS A 426 2.41 -12.58 12.45
C LYS A 426 3.27 -13.17 11.34
N GLY A 427 4.59 -12.84 11.31
CA GLY A 427 5.47 -13.22 10.22
C GLY A 427 5.22 -12.44 8.92
N PRO A 428 5.65 -12.97 7.76
CA PRO A 428 5.55 -12.28 6.47
C PRO A 428 4.12 -11.95 6.07
N ILE A 429 3.92 -10.75 5.50
CA ILE A 429 2.62 -10.24 5.03
C ILE A 429 1.96 -11.17 4.00
N ALA A 430 2.75 -11.81 3.13
CA ALA A 430 2.24 -12.72 2.11
C ALA A 430 1.36 -13.84 2.68
N ASN A 431 1.73 -14.38 3.85
CA ASN A 431 0.95 -15.42 4.53
C ASN A 431 -0.41 -14.89 5.00
N ILE A 432 -0.44 -13.66 5.51
CA ILE A 432 -1.69 -13.01 5.95
C ILE A 432 -2.59 -12.76 4.74
N ILE A 433 -2.05 -12.17 3.68
CA ILE A 433 -2.81 -11.89 2.46
C ILE A 433 -3.37 -13.18 1.86
N HIS A 434 -2.57 -14.25 1.81
CA HIS A 434 -3.03 -15.55 1.32
C HIS A 434 -4.27 -16.04 2.08
N GLN A 435 -4.26 -15.99 3.42
CA GLN A 435 -5.40 -16.40 4.24
C GLN A 435 -6.63 -15.49 4.04
N GLN A 436 -6.43 -14.18 3.97
CA GLN A 436 -7.54 -13.23 3.79
C GLN A 436 -8.18 -13.39 2.41
N MET A 437 -7.38 -13.48 1.37
CA MET A 437 -7.88 -13.67 0.01
C MET A 437 -8.46 -15.07 -0.20
N GLY A 438 -7.93 -16.08 0.48
CA GLY A 438 -8.52 -17.41 0.53
C GLY A 438 -9.94 -17.41 1.11
N GLY A 439 -10.15 -16.71 2.23
CA GLY A 439 -11.49 -16.54 2.82
C GLY A 439 -12.44 -15.76 1.91
N LEU A 440 -11.97 -14.70 1.24
CA LEU A 440 -12.76 -13.98 0.24
C LEU A 440 -13.18 -14.87 -0.93
N ARG A 441 -12.26 -15.65 -1.50
CA ARG A 441 -12.56 -16.61 -2.57
C ARG A 441 -13.57 -17.68 -2.13
N SER A 442 -13.45 -18.20 -0.90
CA SER A 442 -14.42 -19.13 -0.34
C SER A 442 -15.83 -18.53 -0.28
N ALA A 443 -15.94 -17.27 0.17
CA ALA A 443 -17.22 -16.58 0.22
C ALA A 443 -17.81 -16.33 -1.18
N MET A 444 -16.97 -15.98 -2.16
CA MET A 444 -17.39 -15.84 -3.56
C MET A 444 -17.91 -17.17 -4.12
N GLY A 445 -17.27 -18.28 -3.76
CA GLY A 445 -17.78 -19.62 -4.06
C GLY A 445 -19.14 -19.90 -3.41
N LEU A 446 -19.33 -19.53 -2.14
CA LEU A 446 -20.61 -19.72 -1.42
C LEU A 446 -21.74 -18.85 -1.95
N THR A 447 -21.43 -17.71 -2.55
CA THR A 447 -22.43 -16.74 -3.05
C THR A 447 -22.63 -16.80 -4.56
N GLY A 448 -21.85 -17.62 -5.29
CA GLY A 448 -21.92 -17.71 -6.75
C GLY A 448 -21.45 -16.47 -7.48
N CYS A 449 -20.53 -15.69 -6.88
CA CYS A 449 -20.00 -14.46 -7.45
C CYS A 449 -18.61 -14.70 -8.04
N ALA A 450 -18.47 -14.58 -9.36
CA ALA A 450 -17.19 -14.78 -10.05
C ALA A 450 -16.25 -13.56 -9.94
N THR A 451 -16.78 -12.37 -9.69
CA THR A 451 -16.06 -11.10 -9.63
C THR A 451 -16.47 -10.26 -8.42
N ILE A 452 -15.63 -9.29 -8.03
CA ILE A 452 -15.96 -8.33 -6.98
C ILE A 452 -17.20 -7.50 -7.37
N ALA A 453 -17.36 -7.13 -8.63
CA ALA A 453 -18.54 -6.39 -9.09
C ALA A 453 -19.86 -7.19 -8.88
N GLU A 454 -19.83 -8.49 -9.09
CA GLU A 454 -20.95 -9.36 -8.76
C GLU A 454 -21.19 -9.45 -7.25
N LEU A 455 -20.11 -9.54 -6.47
CA LEU A 455 -20.19 -9.57 -5.01
C LEU A 455 -20.78 -8.28 -4.43
N ASN A 456 -20.54 -7.13 -5.05
CA ASN A 456 -21.12 -5.85 -4.65
C ASN A 456 -22.65 -5.77 -4.89
N THR A 457 -23.21 -6.61 -5.78
CA THR A 457 -24.58 -6.39 -6.29
C THR A 457 -25.53 -7.57 -6.09
N LYS A 458 -25.03 -8.82 -6.02
CA LYS A 458 -25.89 -10.02 -5.99
C LYS A 458 -26.27 -10.48 -4.59
N PRO A 459 -25.33 -10.65 -3.63
CA PRO A 459 -25.65 -11.21 -2.33
C PRO A 459 -26.52 -10.29 -1.48
N GLN A 460 -27.24 -10.89 -0.54
CA GLN A 460 -28.08 -10.20 0.43
C GLN A 460 -27.54 -10.44 1.83
N PHE A 461 -27.78 -9.49 2.73
CA PHE A 461 -27.55 -9.66 4.14
C PHE A 461 -28.77 -10.21 4.87
N VAL A 462 -28.52 -10.99 5.90
CA VAL A 462 -29.47 -11.27 6.98
C VAL A 462 -28.95 -10.63 8.25
N LYS A 463 -29.84 -9.95 8.99
CA LYS A 463 -29.52 -9.39 10.30
C LYS A 463 -29.51 -10.52 11.32
N VAL A 464 -28.48 -10.55 12.17
CA VAL A 464 -28.33 -11.57 13.23
C VAL A 464 -28.37 -10.93 14.62
N THR A 465 -28.74 -11.71 15.61
CA THR A 465 -28.71 -11.32 17.01
C THR A 465 -27.32 -11.56 17.60
N ALA A 466 -27.05 -11.00 18.79
CA ALA A 466 -25.82 -11.32 19.52
C ALA A 466 -25.66 -12.82 19.79
N ALA A 467 -26.78 -13.57 19.99
CA ALA A 467 -26.76 -15.02 20.13
C ALA A 467 -26.33 -15.71 18.82
N GLY A 468 -26.86 -15.28 17.67
CA GLY A 468 -26.46 -15.80 16.37
C GLY A 468 -25.01 -15.46 16.01
N MET A 469 -24.50 -14.32 16.47
CA MET A 469 -23.07 -14.00 16.32
C MET A 469 -22.21 -14.88 17.24
N GLY A 470 -22.64 -15.17 18.46
CA GLY A 470 -21.99 -16.14 19.36
C GLY A 470 -21.93 -17.56 18.76
N GLU A 471 -23.00 -18.02 18.10
CA GLU A 471 -23.05 -19.28 17.36
C GLU A 471 -22.03 -19.32 16.19
N SER A 472 -21.73 -18.17 15.60
CA SER A 472 -20.78 -18.07 14.47
C SER A 472 -19.32 -18.25 14.88
N HIS A 473 -18.99 -18.04 16.16
CA HIS A 473 -17.68 -18.33 16.72
C HIS A 473 -17.55 -19.77 17.19
N VAL A 474 -16.30 -20.25 17.31
CA VAL A 474 -16.03 -21.56 17.92
C VAL A 474 -16.58 -21.59 19.34
N HIS A 475 -17.43 -22.57 19.65
CA HIS A 475 -18.06 -22.75 20.95
C HIS A 475 -18.07 -24.23 21.34
N ASP A 476 -18.23 -24.53 22.63
CA ASP A 476 -18.33 -25.87 23.22
C ASP A 476 -17.13 -26.80 22.97
N VAL A 477 -15.96 -26.25 22.57
CA VAL A 477 -14.71 -26.98 22.38
C VAL A 477 -13.52 -26.17 22.87
N SER A 478 -12.46 -26.88 23.26
CA SER A 478 -11.17 -26.25 23.56
C SER A 478 -10.28 -26.31 22.32
N ILE A 479 -9.75 -25.15 21.88
CA ILE A 479 -8.83 -25.08 20.74
C ILE A 479 -7.49 -25.69 21.16
N THR A 480 -7.12 -26.79 20.55
CA THR A 480 -5.81 -27.45 20.75
C THR A 480 -4.75 -27.02 19.75
N LYS A 481 -5.20 -26.51 18.57
CA LYS A 481 -4.33 -25.98 17.51
C LYS A 481 -5.04 -24.80 16.85
N GLU A 482 -4.44 -23.63 16.94
CA GLU A 482 -4.95 -22.40 16.29
C GLU A 482 -4.95 -22.54 14.76
N ALA A 483 -6.02 -22.05 14.13
CA ALA A 483 -6.05 -21.88 12.68
C ALA A 483 -5.33 -20.58 12.29
N PRO A 484 -4.63 -20.51 11.15
CA PRO A 484 -3.87 -19.31 10.77
C PRO A 484 -4.76 -18.10 10.51
N ASN A 485 -6.04 -18.30 10.24
CA ASN A 485 -7.04 -17.27 9.90
C ASN A 485 -8.12 -17.06 10.98
N TYR A 486 -8.03 -17.74 12.12
CA TYR A 486 -8.97 -17.59 13.22
C TYR A 486 -8.25 -17.58 14.56
N ARG A 487 -8.51 -16.53 15.35
CA ARG A 487 -8.05 -16.38 16.74
C ARG A 487 -9.20 -15.85 17.57
N LEU A 488 -9.39 -16.42 18.75
CA LEU A 488 -10.20 -15.80 19.81
C LEU A 488 -9.44 -14.57 20.28
N GLY A 489 -10.12 -13.41 20.30
CA GLY A 489 -9.58 -12.11 20.72
C GLY A 489 -9.15 -12.06 22.17
#